data_b9a3dee37b421126a2f4c7f0129081b0
#
_entry.id   b9a3dee37b421126a2f4c7f0129081b0
#
_cell.length_a   1.000
_cell.length_b   1.000
_cell.length_c   1.000
_cell.angle_alpha   90.00
_cell.angle_beta   90.00
_cell.angle_gamma   90.00
#
_symmetry.space_group_name_H-M   'P 1'
#
loop_
_entity.id
_entity.type
_entity.pdbx_description
1 polymer ?
#
loop_
_entity_poly.entity_id
_entity_poly.type
_entity_poly.pdbx_seq_one_letter_code
_entity_poly.pdbx_strand_id
1 'polypeptide(L)'
;MPRLKVILLSLVTLCAPVALAQTANPAVPGTINYVEGSASINGGPLNQQSVGYAQLQPGQVLQTVNGRAELLLTPGVFLRVGENSAVRMISPNLLNTQIALDHGRADIEVDEIHPHNDIQVSEEGANTRLLKDGLYAFDADKGTVRVFKGEAELLQQTGSGQKGLKVKGDHQLGLTGNEAIQSVSFDRGQAEDPLYNWSSLRSQYLAEANLNLASEYAGYGVMAPGWYWDAGFWGYTWLPGDGLLWSPFGWGFYSPRYIFYGGPVFYGNRAYGARGYAQFRGEGFSGGGVHATGGGSHGR
;
A
#
# COMPACT_ATOMS: atom_id res chain seq x y z
N MET A 1 25.85 -50.47 -60.62
CA MET A 1 26.35 -49.79 -59.42
C MET A 1 25.37 -48.74 -59.06
N PRO A 2 24.51 -48.88 -57.99
CA PRO A 2 23.57 -47.88 -57.58
C PRO A 2 24.25 -46.88 -56.64
N ARG A 3 24.04 -45.59 -56.92
CA ARG A 3 24.52 -44.46 -56.10
C ARG A 3 23.60 -44.28 -54.91
N LEU A 4 24.11 -44.52 -53.71
CA LEU A 4 23.46 -44.26 -52.44
C LEU A 4 23.43 -42.74 -52.17
N LYS A 5 22.25 -42.09 -52.19
CA LYS A 5 22.07 -40.68 -51.75
C LYS A 5 21.88 -40.69 -50.26
N VAL A 6 22.86 -40.15 -49.50
CA VAL A 6 22.75 -39.88 -48.08
C VAL A 6 22.01 -38.56 -47.92
N ILE A 7 20.80 -38.62 -47.36
CA ILE A 7 20.04 -37.44 -46.96
C ILE A 7 20.44 -37.12 -45.54
N LEU A 8 21.18 -36.03 -45.37
CA LEU A 8 21.54 -35.47 -44.05
C LEU A 8 20.33 -34.71 -43.52
N LEU A 9 19.63 -35.29 -42.55
CA LEU A 9 18.53 -34.64 -41.85
C LEU A 9 19.12 -33.78 -40.73
N SER A 10 19.25 -32.45 -40.94
CA SER A 10 19.69 -31.53 -39.92
C SER A 10 18.55 -31.25 -38.92
N LEU A 11 18.69 -31.82 -37.71
CA LEU A 11 17.80 -31.57 -36.56
C LEU A 11 18.12 -30.18 -35.99
N VAL A 12 17.34 -29.19 -36.38
CA VAL A 12 17.39 -27.83 -35.73
C VAL A 12 16.66 -27.92 -34.40
N THR A 13 17.42 -28.04 -33.32
CA THR A 13 16.87 -27.95 -31.95
C THR A 13 16.53 -26.51 -31.69
N LEU A 14 15.23 -26.17 -31.75
CA LEU A 14 14.70 -24.88 -31.35
C LEU A 14 14.78 -24.79 -29.84
N CYS A 15 15.85 -24.18 -29.30
CA CYS A 15 15.99 -23.87 -27.90
C CYS A 15 15.10 -22.64 -27.64
N ALA A 16 13.83 -22.84 -27.27
CA ALA A 16 12.98 -21.75 -26.77
C ALA A 16 13.56 -21.28 -25.44
N PRO A 17 13.83 -19.97 -25.27
CA PRO A 17 14.22 -19.47 -23.97
C PRO A 17 13.03 -19.70 -23.01
N VAL A 18 13.24 -20.54 -22.01
CA VAL A 18 12.32 -20.60 -20.85
C VAL A 18 12.51 -19.27 -20.13
N ALA A 19 11.61 -18.33 -20.35
CA ALA A 19 11.50 -17.14 -19.52
C ALA A 19 11.13 -17.63 -18.12
N LEU A 20 12.12 -17.69 -17.23
CA LEU A 20 11.89 -17.85 -15.81
C LEU A 20 11.14 -16.59 -15.38
N ALA A 21 9.83 -16.67 -15.26
CA ALA A 21 9.05 -15.66 -14.59
C ALA A 21 9.65 -15.55 -13.18
N GLN A 22 10.30 -14.43 -12.89
CA GLN A 22 10.76 -14.13 -11.55
C GLN A 22 9.51 -13.93 -10.70
N THR A 23 9.16 -14.95 -9.94
CA THR A 23 8.11 -14.83 -8.92
C THR A 23 8.70 -14.03 -7.78
N ALA A 24 8.06 -12.91 -7.44
CA ALA A 24 8.44 -12.14 -6.25
C ALA A 24 8.44 -13.06 -5.01
N ASN A 25 9.29 -12.73 -4.03
CA ASN A 25 9.30 -13.46 -2.76
C ASN A 25 7.94 -13.28 -2.06
N PRO A 26 7.48 -14.25 -1.25
CA PRO A 26 6.30 -14.03 -0.42
C PRO A 26 6.45 -12.73 0.39
N ALA A 27 5.44 -11.87 0.35
CA ALA A 27 5.48 -10.62 1.11
C ALA A 27 5.41 -10.91 2.62
N VAL A 28 6.24 -10.21 3.35
CA VAL A 28 6.34 -10.24 4.82
C VAL A 28 6.40 -8.80 5.34
N PRO A 29 6.14 -8.56 6.64
CA PRO A 29 6.28 -7.22 7.20
C PRO A 29 7.65 -6.60 6.91
N GLY A 30 7.65 -5.34 6.48
CA GLY A 30 8.86 -4.62 6.05
C GLY A 30 9.22 -4.79 4.57
N THR A 31 8.50 -5.60 3.78
CA THR A 31 8.73 -5.69 2.34
C THR A 31 8.53 -4.33 1.68
N ILE A 32 9.50 -3.92 0.87
CA ILE A 32 9.42 -2.71 0.04
C ILE A 32 8.42 -2.96 -1.09
N ASN A 33 7.38 -2.14 -1.16
CA ASN A 33 6.31 -2.27 -2.14
C ASN A 33 6.37 -1.20 -3.25
N TYR A 34 7.00 -0.08 -2.98
CA TYR A 34 7.24 0.96 -3.97
C TYR A 34 8.37 1.89 -3.54
N VAL A 35 9.11 2.39 -4.52
CA VAL A 35 10.16 3.39 -4.32
C VAL A 35 10.14 4.38 -5.48
N GLU A 36 10.19 5.66 -5.15
CA GLU A 36 10.47 6.72 -6.12
C GLU A 36 11.58 7.64 -5.61
N GLY A 37 12.36 8.20 -6.52
CA GLY A 37 13.48 9.05 -6.17
C GLY A 37 14.59 8.34 -5.39
N SER A 38 15.19 9.00 -4.41
CA SER A 38 16.33 8.51 -3.66
C SER A 38 15.90 7.93 -2.31
N ALA A 39 16.04 6.61 -2.18
CA ALA A 39 15.81 5.88 -0.93
C ALA A 39 16.88 4.80 -0.73
N SER A 40 17.14 4.41 0.52
CA SER A 40 18.13 3.39 0.88
C SER A 40 17.76 2.65 2.16
N ILE A 41 18.24 1.42 2.32
CA ILE A 41 18.25 0.69 3.60
C ILE A 41 19.69 0.55 4.07
N ASN A 42 20.00 1.12 5.25
CA ASN A 42 21.35 1.13 5.82
C ASN A 42 22.42 1.60 4.82
N GLY A 43 22.10 2.59 3.98
CA GLY A 43 22.98 3.13 2.94
C GLY A 43 23.01 2.33 1.63
N GLY A 44 22.43 1.14 1.58
CA GLY A 44 22.23 0.39 0.34
C GLY A 44 21.08 1.01 -0.48
N PRO A 45 21.34 1.52 -1.71
CA PRO A 45 20.31 2.21 -2.49
C PRO A 45 19.18 1.26 -2.90
N LEU A 46 17.94 1.77 -2.86
CA LEU A 46 16.75 1.11 -3.35
C LEU A 46 16.38 1.62 -4.74
N ASN A 47 15.82 0.74 -5.55
CA ASN A 47 15.29 1.06 -6.87
C ASN A 47 14.07 0.18 -7.18
N GLN A 48 13.51 0.27 -8.38
CA GLN A 48 12.35 -0.52 -8.78
C GLN A 48 12.60 -2.04 -8.69
N GLN A 49 13.84 -2.51 -8.89
CA GLN A 49 14.20 -3.92 -8.76
C GLN A 49 14.22 -4.40 -7.30
N SER A 50 14.24 -3.47 -6.36
CA SER A 50 14.15 -3.77 -4.92
C SER A 50 12.71 -4.08 -4.48
N VAL A 51 11.71 -3.67 -5.28
CA VAL A 51 10.29 -3.88 -4.98
C VAL A 51 9.97 -5.37 -4.97
N GLY A 52 9.35 -5.83 -3.88
CA GLY A 52 9.02 -7.25 -3.66
C GLY A 52 10.18 -8.13 -3.21
N TYR A 53 11.42 -7.61 -3.21
CA TYR A 53 12.63 -8.38 -2.84
C TYR A 53 13.36 -7.81 -1.63
N ALA A 54 13.44 -6.49 -1.52
CA ALA A 54 14.04 -5.85 -0.36
C ALA A 54 13.07 -5.83 0.81
N GLN A 55 13.59 -6.08 2.00
CA GLN A 55 12.85 -6.06 3.26
C GLN A 55 13.62 -5.24 4.29
N LEU A 56 12.91 -4.37 5.00
CA LEU A 56 13.44 -3.66 6.15
C LEU A 56 13.45 -4.60 7.37
N GLN A 57 14.63 -5.10 7.72
CA GLN A 57 14.85 -6.05 8.82
C GLN A 57 14.89 -5.35 10.19
N PRO A 58 14.70 -6.06 11.31
CA PRO A 58 14.86 -5.50 12.66
C PRO A 58 16.18 -4.74 12.83
N GLY A 59 16.11 -3.53 13.35
CA GLY A 59 17.25 -2.64 13.56
C GLY A 59 17.74 -1.90 12.31
N GLN A 60 17.30 -2.27 11.12
CA GLN A 60 17.63 -1.54 9.89
C GLN A 60 16.83 -0.24 9.78
N VAL A 61 17.41 0.72 9.06
CA VAL A 61 16.81 2.04 8.80
C VAL A 61 16.61 2.22 7.31
N LEU A 62 15.36 2.48 6.92
CA LEU A 62 14.99 3.02 5.63
C LEU A 62 15.15 4.55 5.69
N GLN A 63 15.91 5.10 4.77
CA GLN A 63 16.09 6.55 4.61
C GLN A 63 15.66 6.99 3.23
N THR A 64 14.97 8.13 3.19
CA THR A 64 14.64 8.85 1.96
C THR A 64 15.34 10.21 1.96
N VAL A 65 15.71 10.70 0.77
CA VAL A 65 16.19 12.07 0.57
C VAL A 65 15.16 12.80 -0.30
N ASN A 66 15.41 12.92 -1.60
CA ASN A 66 14.43 13.43 -2.57
C ASN A 66 13.63 12.24 -3.16
N GLY A 67 12.94 11.51 -2.30
CA GLY A 67 12.24 10.29 -2.69
C GLY A 67 11.23 9.86 -1.64
N ARG A 68 10.45 8.85 -1.98
CA ARG A 68 9.41 8.26 -1.12
C ARG A 68 9.45 6.74 -1.24
N ALA A 69 8.98 6.07 -0.21
CA ALA A 69 8.88 4.62 -0.22
C ALA A 69 7.57 4.15 0.41
N GLU A 70 7.05 3.02 -0.08
CA GLU A 70 5.92 2.31 0.50
C GLU A 70 6.37 0.93 0.96
N LEU A 71 6.00 0.56 2.18
CA LEU A 71 6.29 -0.74 2.80
C LEU A 71 4.99 -1.41 3.23
N LEU A 72 5.03 -2.74 3.24
CA LEU A 72 3.97 -3.58 3.79
C LEU A 72 4.24 -3.83 5.27
N LEU A 73 3.25 -3.60 6.13
CA LEU A 73 3.36 -3.89 7.57
C LEU A 73 2.63 -5.18 7.94
N THR A 74 1.30 -5.18 7.85
CA THR A 74 0.47 -6.39 7.95
C THR A 74 -0.52 -6.38 6.77
N PRO A 75 -1.14 -7.51 6.38
CA PRO A 75 -2.15 -7.48 5.32
C PRO A 75 -3.20 -6.40 5.58
N GLY A 76 -3.41 -5.52 4.60
CA GLY A 76 -4.29 -4.36 4.71
C GLY A 76 -3.65 -3.13 5.40
N VAL A 77 -2.34 -3.13 5.70
CA VAL A 77 -1.65 -2.00 6.34
C VAL A 77 -0.42 -1.59 5.56
N PHE A 78 -0.40 -0.34 5.12
CA PHE A 78 0.66 0.25 4.30
C PHE A 78 1.33 1.41 5.04
N LEU A 79 2.65 1.35 5.12
CA LEU A 79 3.47 2.46 5.61
C LEU A 79 4.01 3.23 4.41
N ARG A 80 3.82 4.53 4.39
CA ARG A 80 4.35 5.45 3.37
C ARG A 80 5.28 6.46 4.01
N VAL A 81 6.50 6.46 3.54
CA VAL A 81 7.59 7.30 4.05
C VAL A 81 7.81 8.47 3.11
N GLY A 82 7.73 9.68 3.65
CA GLY A 82 7.90 10.94 2.94
C GLY A 82 9.35 11.23 2.54
N GLU A 83 9.58 12.38 1.92
CA GLU A 83 10.93 12.88 1.63
C GLU A 83 11.66 13.26 2.93
N ASN A 84 13.00 13.22 2.90
CA ASN A 84 13.85 13.54 4.05
C ASN A 84 13.39 12.88 5.36
N SER A 85 13.16 11.58 5.30
CA SER A 85 12.60 10.82 6.42
C SER A 85 13.42 9.56 6.70
N ALA A 86 13.38 9.10 7.95
CA ALA A 86 14.02 7.86 8.35
C ALA A 86 13.08 7.02 9.23
N VAL A 87 12.84 5.79 8.81
CA VAL A 87 12.04 4.81 9.54
C VAL A 87 12.90 3.60 9.86
N ARG A 88 12.88 3.20 11.13
CA ARG A 88 13.58 2.01 11.62
C ARG A 88 12.59 0.92 11.96
N MET A 89 12.86 -0.30 11.51
CA MET A 89 12.08 -1.47 11.92
C MET A 89 12.49 -1.92 13.32
N ILE A 90 11.51 -2.02 14.21
CA ILE A 90 11.71 -2.57 15.56
C ILE A 90 11.29 -4.03 15.56
N SER A 91 10.06 -4.32 15.13
CA SER A 91 9.52 -5.68 15.08
C SER A 91 8.68 -5.88 13.80
N PRO A 92 9.06 -6.82 12.91
CA PRO A 92 8.29 -7.17 11.72
C PRO A 92 7.33 -8.34 11.98
N ASN A 93 6.88 -8.53 13.20
CA ASN A 93 5.95 -9.62 13.52
C ASN A 93 4.52 -9.22 13.17
N LEU A 94 3.79 -10.08 12.44
CA LEU A 94 2.41 -9.82 12.00
C LEU A 94 1.44 -9.48 13.15
N LEU A 95 1.65 -10.05 14.34
CA LEU A 95 0.82 -9.78 15.51
C LEU A 95 1.34 -8.63 16.37
N ASN A 96 2.61 -8.24 16.19
CA ASN A 96 3.26 -7.16 16.95
C ASN A 96 4.24 -6.43 16.03
N THR A 97 3.68 -5.57 15.17
CA THR A 97 4.45 -4.79 14.21
C THR A 97 4.83 -3.44 14.83
N GLN A 98 6.13 -3.18 14.95
CA GLN A 98 6.64 -1.96 15.56
C GLN A 98 7.67 -1.29 14.66
N ILE A 99 7.52 0.00 14.46
CA ILE A 99 8.46 0.86 13.74
C ILE A 99 8.80 2.08 14.59
N ALA A 100 9.94 2.72 14.30
CA ALA A 100 10.25 4.06 14.80
C ALA A 100 10.39 5.01 13.62
N LEU A 101 9.78 6.17 13.72
CA LEU A 101 10.03 7.32 12.85
C LEU A 101 11.11 8.15 13.53
N ASP A 102 12.36 8.03 13.08
CA ASP A 102 13.52 8.69 13.68
C ASP A 102 13.60 10.18 13.30
N HIS A 103 13.14 10.56 12.10
CA HIS A 103 12.90 11.95 11.66
C HIS A 103 12.01 11.98 10.42
N GLY A 104 11.50 13.16 10.06
CA GLY A 104 10.68 13.38 8.87
C GLY A 104 9.23 12.94 9.06
N ARG A 105 8.58 12.44 8.00
CA ARG A 105 7.14 12.18 7.98
C ARG A 105 6.82 10.80 7.42
N ALA A 106 5.77 10.20 8.00
CA ALA A 106 5.22 8.95 7.52
C ALA A 106 3.69 8.94 7.65
N ASP A 107 3.01 8.33 6.68
CA ASP A 107 1.59 8.00 6.74
C ASP A 107 1.41 6.48 6.88
N ILE A 108 0.44 6.06 7.68
CA ILE A 108 0.01 4.67 7.77
C ILE A 108 -1.46 4.60 7.38
N GLU A 109 -1.71 3.89 6.27
CA GLU A 109 -3.04 3.50 5.84
C GLU A 109 -3.35 2.12 6.42
N VAL A 110 -4.50 2.03 7.09
CA VAL A 110 -5.03 0.80 7.68
C VAL A 110 -6.40 0.55 7.06
N ASP A 111 -6.47 -0.40 6.15
CA ASP A 111 -7.72 -0.81 5.50
C ASP A 111 -8.42 -1.92 6.29
N GLU A 112 -7.64 -2.74 6.99
CA GLU A 112 -8.13 -3.76 7.92
C GLU A 112 -7.14 -3.94 9.07
N ILE A 113 -7.65 -3.91 10.30
CA ILE A 113 -6.90 -4.28 11.50
C ILE A 113 -7.65 -5.37 12.26
N HIS A 114 -6.97 -6.46 12.55
CA HIS A 114 -7.57 -7.55 13.34
C HIS A 114 -7.36 -7.32 14.85
N PRO A 115 -8.25 -7.83 15.71
CA PRO A 115 -8.17 -7.64 17.17
C PRO A 115 -6.85 -8.08 17.82
N HIS A 116 -6.10 -8.96 17.15
CA HIS A 116 -4.80 -9.47 17.64
C HIS A 116 -3.60 -8.74 17.04
N ASN A 117 -3.81 -7.79 16.13
CA ASN A 117 -2.72 -6.97 15.62
C ASN A 117 -2.39 -5.86 16.63
N ASP A 118 -1.13 -5.76 16.98
CA ASP A 118 -0.57 -4.66 17.76
C ASP A 118 0.41 -3.89 16.87
N ILE A 119 -0.08 -2.77 16.31
CA ILE A 119 0.71 -1.92 15.43
C ILE A 119 1.09 -0.67 16.20
N GLN A 120 2.39 -0.45 16.37
CA GLN A 120 2.91 0.66 17.14
C GLN A 120 3.92 1.47 16.34
N VAL A 121 3.87 2.78 16.53
CA VAL A 121 4.83 3.75 15.99
C VAL A 121 5.48 4.50 17.15
N SER A 122 6.81 4.49 17.18
CA SER A 122 7.60 5.27 18.13
C SER A 122 8.09 6.52 17.44
N GLU A 123 7.86 7.69 18.01
CA GLU A 123 8.47 8.96 17.62
C GLU A 123 8.67 9.85 18.86
N GLU A 124 9.73 10.65 18.89
CA GLU A 124 10.04 11.58 19.99
C GLU A 124 9.96 10.93 21.39
N GLY A 125 10.33 9.65 21.50
CA GLY A 125 10.27 8.90 22.77
C GLY A 125 8.86 8.47 23.21
N ALA A 126 7.83 8.75 22.42
CA ALA A 126 6.45 8.34 22.64
C ALA A 126 6.10 7.13 21.76
N ASN A 127 5.21 6.28 22.24
CA ASN A 127 4.67 5.14 21.47
C ASN A 127 3.18 5.34 21.21
N THR A 128 2.81 5.31 19.94
CA THR A 128 1.42 5.38 19.49
C THR A 128 0.97 4.03 18.97
N ARG A 129 -0.10 3.47 19.51
CA ARG A 129 -0.76 2.25 19.05
C ARG A 129 -1.94 2.61 18.16
N LEU A 130 -2.08 1.94 17.01
CA LEU A 130 -3.22 2.05 16.11
C LEU A 130 -4.31 1.09 16.57
N LEU A 131 -5.55 1.59 16.73
CA LEU A 131 -6.65 0.82 17.31
C LEU A 131 -7.73 0.43 16.31
N LYS A 132 -7.85 1.16 15.18
CA LYS A 132 -8.90 0.97 14.18
C LYS A 132 -8.38 1.16 12.77
N ASP A 133 -9.16 0.70 11.81
CA ASP A 133 -8.98 1.05 10.41
C ASP A 133 -9.01 2.57 10.25
N GLY A 134 -8.11 3.09 9.41
CA GLY A 134 -7.99 4.53 9.29
C GLY A 134 -6.73 5.02 8.60
N LEU A 135 -6.51 6.34 8.69
CA LEU A 135 -5.34 7.03 8.18
C LEU A 135 -4.69 7.81 9.30
N TYR A 136 -3.42 7.57 9.48
CA TYR A 136 -2.58 8.11 10.54
C TYR A 136 -1.35 8.76 9.95
N ALA A 137 -1.08 10.02 10.31
CA ALA A 137 0.10 10.75 9.87
C ALA A 137 0.99 11.10 11.06
N PHE A 138 2.28 10.88 10.89
CA PHE A 138 3.34 11.10 11.87
C PHE A 138 4.33 12.12 11.32
N ASP A 139 4.70 13.10 12.11
CA ASP A 139 5.67 14.14 11.76
C ASP A 139 6.64 14.29 12.95
N ALA A 140 7.74 13.51 12.90
CA ALA A 140 8.72 13.48 13.97
C ALA A 140 9.52 14.79 14.08
N ASP A 141 9.64 15.56 12.99
CA ASP A 141 10.30 16.86 13.04
C ASP A 141 9.50 17.90 13.85
N LYS A 142 8.19 17.71 13.90
CA LYS A 142 7.26 18.56 14.69
C LYS A 142 6.76 17.86 15.95
N GLY A 143 7.07 16.59 16.14
CA GLY A 143 6.50 15.77 17.22
C GLY A 143 4.98 15.76 17.17
N THR A 144 4.39 15.40 16.03
CA THR A 144 2.93 15.48 15.83
C THR A 144 2.37 14.17 15.29
N VAL A 145 1.39 13.62 16.00
CA VAL A 145 0.56 12.48 15.54
C VAL A 145 -0.81 13.00 15.14
N ARG A 146 -1.23 12.78 13.90
CA ARG A 146 -2.57 13.11 13.39
C ARG A 146 -3.35 11.85 13.05
N VAL A 147 -4.62 11.86 13.42
CA VAL A 147 -5.58 10.81 13.03
C VAL A 147 -6.61 11.43 12.08
N PHE A 148 -6.46 11.20 10.78
CA PHE A 148 -7.45 11.66 9.79
C PHE A 148 -8.75 10.85 9.89
N LYS A 149 -8.63 9.56 10.13
CA LYS A 149 -9.72 8.61 10.30
C LYS A 149 -9.24 7.49 11.23
N GLY A 150 -10.13 6.92 12.04
CA GLY A 150 -9.81 5.84 12.95
C GLY A 150 -9.65 6.28 14.39
N GLU A 151 -8.86 5.55 15.16
CA GLU A 151 -8.55 5.83 16.57
C GLU A 151 -7.15 5.29 16.87
N ALA A 152 -6.33 6.10 17.55
CA ALA A 152 -5.04 5.70 18.08
C ALA A 152 -4.95 5.95 19.58
N GLU A 153 -3.96 5.35 20.23
CA GLU A 153 -3.68 5.50 21.66
C GLU A 153 -2.21 5.82 21.87
N LEU A 154 -1.93 6.96 22.46
CA LEU A 154 -0.60 7.28 22.93
C LEU A 154 -0.36 6.56 24.25
N LEU A 155 0.63 5.67 24.26
CA LEU A 155 1.00 4.88 25.44
C LEU A 155 1.86 5.73 26.38
N GLN A 156 1.35 6.08 27.54
CA GLN A 156 2.07 6.82 28.57
C GLN A 156 2.46 5.89 29.71
N GLN A 157 3.73 5.89 30.10
CA GLN A 157 4.16 5.21 31.32
C GLN A 157 3.79 6.10 32.52
N THR A 158 2.72 5.75 33.22
CA THR A 158 2.39 6.36 34.51
C THR A 158 2.74 5.36 35.62
N GLY A 159 3.25 5.85 36.74
CA GLY A 159 3.75 5.00 37.86
C GLY A 159 2.74 4.03 38.50
N SER A 160 1.48 4.03 38.04
CA SER A 160 0.40 3.17 38.53
C SER A 160 -0.25 2.29 37.49
N GLY A 161 0.35 2.22 36.27
CA GLY A 161 -0.17 1.44 35.13
C GLY A 161 -0.12 2.23 33.83
N GLN A 162 -0.17 1.50 32.72
CA GLN A 162 -0.19 2.10 31.39
C GLN A 162 -1.56 2.70 31.14
N LYS A 163 -1.68 4.02 31.19
CA LYS A 163 -2.90 4.74 30.81
C LYS A 163 -2.66 5.38 29.44
N GLY A 164 -3.40 4.92 28.43
CA GLY A 164 -3.31 5.47 27.09
C GLY A 164 -4.15 6.75 26.94
N LEU A 165 -3.61 7.73 26.22
CA LEU A 165 -4.38 8.88 25.77
C LEU A 165 -4.92 8.58 24.36
N LYS A 166 -6.24 8.44 24.25
CA LYS A 166 -6.89 8.17 22.95
C LYS A 166 -7.03 9.41 22.11
N VAL A 167 -6.75 9.26 20.82
CA VAL A 167 -6.94 10.28 19.79
C VAL A 167 -7.81 9.69 18.67
N LYS A 168 -8.86 10.41 18.29
CA LYS A 168 -9.85 9.98 17.29
C LYS A 168 -9.68 10.76 15.99
N GLY A 169 -10.40 10.32 14.97
CA GLY A 169 -10.43 11.01 13.68
C GLY A 169 -10.62 12.52 13.80
N ASP A 170 -9.97 13.27 12.92
CA ASP A 170 -9.90 14.73 12.85
C ASP A 170 -9.25 15.41 14.09
N HIS A 171 -8.44 14.64 14.84
CA HIS A 171 -7.67 15.13 15.99
C HIS A 171 -6.19 14.80 15.87
N GLN A 172 -5.37 15.58 16.55
CA GLN A 172 -3.91 15.42 16.63
C GLN A 172 -3.40 15.55 18.06
N LEU A 173 -2.21 15.01 18.29
CA LEU A 173 -1.42 15.20 19.51
C LEU A 173 -0.13 15.94 19.15
N GLY A 174 0.28 16.89 19.98
CA GLY A 174 1.65 17.40 20.01
C GLY A 174 2.43 16.65 21.07
N LEU A 175 3.53 16.02 20.68
CA LEU A 175 4.37 15.18 21.57
C LEU A 175 5.50 16.01 22.20
N THR A 176 5.85 17.14 21.59
CA THR A 176 6.92 18.04 22.01
C THR A 176 6.35 19.26 22.74
N GLY A 177 7.09 19.77 23.73
CA GLY A 177 6.70 20.94 24.51
C GLY A 177 6.60 20.65 26.01
N ASN A 178 6.38 21.70 26.79
CA ASN A 178 6.27 21.65 28.27
C ASN A 178 4.82 21.50 28.76
N GLU A 179 3.85 21.49 27.84
CA GLU A 179 2.44 21.36 28.18
C GLU A 179 2.01 19.90 28.24
N ALA A 180 0.95 19.64 29.00
CA ALA A 180 0.35 18.30 29.03
C ALA A 180 -0.17 17.93 27.63
N ILE A 181 0.19 16.74 27.16
CA ILE A 181 -0.26 16.24 25.84
C ILE A 181 -1.78 16.14 25.84
N GLN A 182 -2.41 16.83 24.90
CA GLN A 182 -3.86 16.87 24.74
C GLN A 182 -4.26 16.59 23.29
N SER A 183 -5.42 15.95 23.13
CA SER A 183 -6.01 15.73 21.81
C SER A 183 -6.77 16.98 21.39
N VAL A 184 -6.33 17.60 20.28
CA VAL A 184 -6.93 18.81 19.72
C VAL A 184 -7.38 18.54 18.28
N SER A 185 -8.45 19.20 17.85
CA SER A 185 -8.88 19.12 16.43
C SER A 185 -7.90 19.86 15.53
N PHE A 186 -7.77 19.43 14.28
CA PHE A 186 -6.98 20.10 13.25
C PHE A 186 -7.83 20.43 12.02
N ASP A 187 -7.39 21.41 11.23
CA ASP A 187 -7.97 21.71 9.92
C ASP A 187 -7.49 20.67 8.91
N ARG A 188 -8.41 19.85 8.42
CA ARG A 188 -8.12 18.77 7.49
C ARG A 188 -7.52 19.30 6.18
N GLY A 189 -8.09 20.35 5.60
CA GLY A 189 -7.62 20.92 4.34
C GLY A 189 -6.17 21.42 4.40
N GLN A 190 -5.76 21.95 5.57
CA GLN A 190 -4.37 22.36 5.80
C GLN A 190 -3.44 21.20 6.10
N ALA A 191 -3.97 20.06 6.57
CA ALA A 191 -3.21 18.87 6.91
C ALA A 191 -3.00 17.93 5.74
N GLU A 192 -3.77 18.06 4.65
CA GLU A 192 -3.63 17.30 3.40
C GLU A 192 -2.41 17.77 2.59
N ASP A 193 -1.24 17.41 3.08
CA ASP A 193 0.06 17.80 2.56
C ASP A 193 0.49 16.95 1.32
N PRO A 194 1.68 17.20 0.72
CA PRO A 194 2.16 16.41 -0.41
C PRO A 194 2.31 14.90 -0.14
N LEU A 195 2.61 14.49 1.11
CA LEU A 195 2.67 13.07 1.46
C LEU A 195 1.27 12.46 1.51
N TYR A 196 0.30 13.15 2.09
CA TYR A 196 -1.11 12.73 2.08
C TYR A 196 -1.64 12.54 0.66
N ASN A 197 -1.38 13.49 -0.25
CA ASN A 197 -1.81 13.41 -1.64
C ASN A 197 -1.15 12.24 -2.38
N TRP A 198 0.13 12.01 -2.14
CA TRP A 198 0.84 10.86 -2.68
C TRP A 198 0.31 9.54 -2.10
N SER A 199 0.04 9.50 -0.80
CA SER A 199 -0.56 8.35 -0.12
C SER A 199 -1.93 8.00 -0.71
N SER A 200 -2.76 9.01 -1.00
CA SER A 200 -4.05 8.82 -1.67
C SER A 200 -3.90 8.24 -3.08
N LEU A 201 -2.93 8.74 -3.86
CA LEU A 201 -2.64 8.22 -5.20
C LEU A 201 -2.14 6.77 -5.15
N ARG A 202 -1.26 6.43 -4.19
CA ARG A 202 -0.80 5.06 -4.00
C ARG A 202 -1.94 4.12 -3.63
N SER A 203 -2.83 4.55 -2.72
CA SER A 203 -4.03 3.78 -2.35
C SER A 203 -4.92 3.50 -3.55
N GLN A 204 -5.10 4.47 -4.46
CA GLN A 204 -5.84 4.28 -5.71
C GLN A 204 -5.22 3.17 -6.56
N TYR A 205 -3.91 3.23 -6.82
CA TYR A 205 -3.23 2.21 -7.63
C TYR A 205 -3.30 0.82 -7.01
N LEU A 206 -3.19 0.73 -5.68
CA LEU A 206 -3.34 -0.53 -4.96
C LEU A 206 -4.76 -1.11 -5.08
N ALA A 207 -5.78 -0.24 -5.03
CA ALA A 207 -7.17 -0.65 -5.22
C ALA A 207 -7.46 -1.11 -6.66
N GLU A 208 -6.86 -0.48 -7.66
CA GLU A 208 -6.95 -0.92 -9.06
C GLU A 208 -6.28 -2.29 -9.25
N ALA A 209 -5.08 -2.50 -8.72
CA ALA A 209 -4.39 -3.79 -8.72
C ALA A 209 -5.19 -4.87 -7.94
N ASN A 210 -5.79 -4.50 -6.79
CA ASN A 210 -6.69 -5.38 -6.04
C ASN A 210 -7.86 -5.85 -6.91
N LEU A 211 -8.57 -4.93 -7.57
CA LEU A 211 -9.73 -5.27 -8.39
C LEU A 211 -9.37 -6.23 -9.53
N ASN A 212 -8.21 -6.02 -10.17
CA ASN A 212 -7.71 -6.92 -11.22
C ASN A 212 -7.48 -8.32 -10.68
N LEU A 213 -6.72 -8.45 -9.59
CA LEU A 213 -6.42 -9.74 -8.97
C LEU A 213 -7.67 -10.39 -8.35
N ALA A 214 -8.54 -9.63 -7.69
CA ALA A 214 -9.79 -10.17 -7.15
C ALA A 214 -10.68 -10.74 -8.25
N SER A 215 -10.69 -10.10 -9.44
CA SER A 215 -11.43 -10.60 -10.61
C SER A 215 -10.78 -11.84 -11.22
N GLU A 216 -9.45 -11.88 -11.29
CA GLU A 216 -8.70 -13.06 -11.77
C GLU A 216 -8.95 -14.26 -10.86
N TYR A 217 -8.89 -14.05 -9.54
CA TYR A 217 -9.03 -15.13 -8.55
C TYR A 217 -10.47 -15.48 -8.20
N ALA A 218 -11.47 -14.74 -8.69
CA ALA A 218 -12.89 -14.98 -8.37
C ALA A 218 -13.34 -16.42 -8.66
N GLY A 219 -12.79 -17.08 -9.70
CA GLY A 219 -13.13 -18.45 -10.08
C GLY A 219 -12.40 -19.56 -9.31
N TYR A 220 -11.43 -19.23 -8.46
CA TYR A 220 -10.56 -20.24 -7.81
C TYR A 220 -11.04 -20.71 -6.43
N GLY A 221 -12.19 -20.23 -5.97
CA GLY A 221 -12.76 -20.61 -4.67
C GLY A 221 -12.29 -19.69 -3.53
N VAL A 222 -12.07 -20.28 -2.35
CA VAL A 222 -11.67 -19.50 -1.16
C VAL A 222 -10.19 -19.16 -1.24
N MET A 223 -9.89 -17.86 -1.22
CA MET A 223 -8.52 -17.34 -1.11
C MET A 223 -8.29 -16.86 0.32
N ALA A 224 -7.08 -17.11 0.83
CA ALA A 224 -6.68 -16.53 2.11
C ALA A 224 -6.48 -15.02 1.97
N PRO A 225 -6.86 -14.20 2.98
CA PRO A 225 -6.51 -12.79 2.98
C PRO A 225 -4.99 -12.63 3.01
N GLY A 226 -4.47 -11.63 2.29
CA GLY A 226 -3.01 -11.47 2.26
C GLY A 226 -2.52 -10.53 1.18
N TRP A 227 -1.21 -10.50 1.05
CA TRP A 227 -0.49 -9.78 0.01
C TRP A 227 -0.36 -10.65 -1.24
N TYR A 228 -0.74 -10.11 -2.38
CA TYR A 228 -0.66 -10.79 -3.67
C TYR A 228 0.11 -9.93 -4.67
N TRP A 229 1.08 -10.54 -5.35
CA TRP A 229 1.87 -9.88 -6.37
C TRP A 229 1.04 -9.64 -7.64
N ASP A 230 1.02 -8.40 -8.09
CA ASP A 230 0.49 -8.04 -9.41
C ASP A 230 1.65 -7.65 -10.34
N ALA A 231 1.87 -8.46 -11.38
CA ALA A 231 2.96 -8.23 -12.33
C ALA A 231 2.72 -6.99 -13.22
N GLY A 232 1.48 -6.62 -13.46
CA GLY A 232 1.13 -5.41 -14.22
C GLY A 232 1.38 -4.13 -13.45
N PHE A 233 1.11 -4.16 -12.16
CA PHE A 233 1.38 -3.07 -11.22
C PHE A 233 2.84 -3.05 -10.74
N TRP A 234 3.54 -4.18 -10.83
CA TRP A 234 4.89 -4.42 -10.31
C TRP A 234 4.99 -4.14 -8.82
N GLY A 235 4.12 -4.77 -8.06
CA GLY A 235 4.04 -4.62 -6.60
C GLY A 235 3.01 -5.56 -5.99
N TYR A 236 2.94 -5.55 -4.68
CA TYR A 236 1.90 -6.26 -3.95
C TYR A 236 0.69 -5.36 -3.75
N THR A 237 -0.48 -5.94 -3.92
CA THR A 237 -1.72 -5.40 -3.38
C THR A 237 -2.30 -6.35 -2.35
N TRP A 238 -3.29 -5.87 -1.62
CA TRP A 238 -3.96 -6.66 -0.60
C TRP A 238 -5.29 -7.21 -1.13
N LEU A 239 -5.53 -8.50 -0.89
CA LEU A 239 -6.83 -9.14 -1.09
C LEU A 239 -7.46 -9.42 0.28
N PRO A 240 -8.61 -8.81 0.62
CA PRO A 240 -9.36 -9.12 1.83
C PRO A 240 -9.95 -10.53 1.76
N GLY A 241 -10.20 -11.14 2.94
CA GLY A 241 -10.76 -12.48 3.04
C GLY A 241 -12.21 -12.58 2.58
N ASP A 242 -13.00 -11.54 2.78
CA ASP A 242 -14.41 -11.48 2.39
C ASP A 242 -14.87 -10.04 2.16
N GLY A 243 -15.92 -9.87 1.36
CA GLY A 243 -16.61 -8.61 1.16
C GLY A 243 -15.86 -7.55 0.36
N LEU A 244 -16.29 -6.33 0.57
CA LEU A 244 -15.71 -5.09 0.08
C LEU A 244 -15.30 -4.25 1.28
N LEU A 245 -14.04 -3.89 1.38
CA LEU A 245 -13.51 -2.98 2.38
C LEU A 245 -13.15 -1.64 1.73
N TRP A 246 -13.25 -0.56 2.49
CA TRP A 246 -13.01 0.78 2.00
C TRP A 246 -11.76 1.37 2.64
N SER A 247 -10.82 1.76 1.81
CA SER A 247 -9.67 2.52 2.28
C SER A 247 -10.10 3.84 2.95
N PRO A 248 -9.25 4.43 3.80
CA PRO A 248 -9.52 5.75 4.37
C PRO A 248 -9.71 6.84 3.33
N PHE A 249 -9.13 6.67 2.13
CA PHE A 249 -9.25 7.58 0.99
C PHE A 249 -10.51 7.33 0.13
N GLY A 250 -11.30 6.27 0.44
CA GLY A 250 -12.53 5.97 -0.26
C GLY A 250 -12.40 5.02 -1.46
N TRP A 251 -11.26 4.34 -1.61
CA TRP A 251 -11.05 3.31 -2.62
C TRP A 251 -11.53 1.94 -2.11
N GLY A 252 -12.11 1.12 -3.01
CA GLY A 252 -12.62 -0.20 -2.66
C GLY A 252 -11.58 -1.29 -2.84
N PHE A 253 -11.39 -2.13 -1.81
CA PHE A 253 -10.63 -3.38 -1.87
C PHE A 253 -11.60 -4.55 -1.82
N TYR A 254 -11.58 -5.37 -2.85
CA TYR A 254 -12.52 -6.44 -3.10
C TYR A 254 -11.92 -7.79 -2.77
N SER A 255 -12.67 -8.63 -2.07
CA SER A 255 -12.30 -10.05 -2.01
C SER A 255 -12.68 -10.76 -3.32
N PRO A 256 -11.95 -11.80 -3.74
CA PRO A 256 -12.32 -12.62 -4.88
C PRO A 256 -13.74 -13.20 -4.76
N ARG A 257 -14.13 -13.59 -3.55
CA ARG A 257 -15.46 -14.10 -3.24
C ARG A 257 -16.58 -13.09 -3.51
N TYR A 258 -16.37 -11.83 -3.11
CA TYR A 258 -17.32 -10.75 -3.38
C TYR A 258 -17.58 -10.55 -4.88
N ILE A 259 -16.50 -10.57 -5.68
CA ILE A 259 -16.57 -10.48 -7.14
C ILE A 259 -17.28 -11.71 -7.73
N PHE A 260 -16.95 -12.91 -7.24
CA PHE A 260 -17.57 -14.17 -7.70
C PHE A 260 -19.11 -14.15 -7.55
N TYR A 261 -19.62 -13.64 -6.44
CA TYR A 261 -21.07 -13.54 -6.20
C TYR A 261 -21.71 -12.31 -6.88
N GLY A 262 -20.98 -11.60 -7.72
CA GLY A 262 -21.52 -10.48 -8.51
C GLY A 262 -21.77 -9.22 -7.69
N GLY A 263 -21.02 -9.01 -6.63
CA GLY A 263 -21.04 -7.77 -5.85
C GLY A 263 -20.78 -6.56 -6.75
N PRO A 264 -21.41 -5.39 -6.49
CA PRO A 264 -21.22 -4.19 -7.30
C PRO A 264 -19.78 -3.67 -7.18
N VAL A 265 -19.19 -3.30 -8.31
CA VAL A 265 -17.85 -2.70 -8.38
C VAL A 265 -17.99 -1.18 -8.47
N PHE A 266 -17.20 -0.46 -7.68
CA PHE A 266 -17.19 0.99 -7.61
C PHE A 266 -15.87 1.52 -8.17
N TYR A 267 -15.95 2.53 -9.02
CA TYR A 267 -14.79 3.27 -9.52
C TYR A 267 -14.86 4.69 -8.96
N GLY A 268 -14.08 4.97 -7.93
CA GLY A 268 -14.26 6.17 -7.12
C GLY A 268 -15.66 6.20 -6.48
N ASN A 269 -16.34 7.33 -6.54
CA ASN A 269 -17.70 7.48 -6.00
C ASN A 269 -18.81 6.99 -6.93
N ARG A 270 -18.50 6.32 -8.04
CA ARG A 270 -19.50 5.83 -9.01
C ARG A 270 -19.61 4.32 -8.97
N ALA A 271 -20.85 3.82 -8.74
CA ALA A 271 -21.14 2.40 -8.83
C ALA A 271 -21.26 1.96 -10.30
N TYR A 272 -20.53 0.90 -10.67
CA TYR A 272 -20.73 0.18 -11.93
C TYR A 272 -21.34 -1.18 -11.58
N GLY A 273 -22.51 -1.49 -12.14
CA GLY A 273 -23.13 -2.80 -11.92
C GLY A 273 -22.28 -3.93 -12.51
N ALA A 274 -22.33 -5.11 -11.91
CA ALA A 274 -21.58 -6.31 -12.31
C ALA A 274 -21.69 -6.71 -13.80
N ARG A 275 -22.69 -6.21 -14.52
CA ARG A 275 -22.84 -6.42 -15.98
C ARG A 275 -21.86 -5.63 -16.85
N GLY A 276 -21.24 -4.54 -16.33
CA GLY A 276 -20.27 -3.75 -17.07
C GLY A 276 -18.87 -4.41 -17.15
N TYR A 277 -18.58 -5.30 -16.23
CA TYR A 277 -17.23 -5.92 -16.13
C TYR A 277 -16.95 -6.96 -17.23
N ALA A 278 -17.99 -7.65 -17.72
CA ALA A 278 -17.81 -8.64 -18.81
C ALA A 278 -17.44 -7.99 -20.16
N GLN A 279 -17.75 -6.71 -20.34
CA GLN A 279 -17.47 -5.98 -21.58
C GLN A 279 -16.03 -5.39 -21.64
N PHE A 280 -15.38 -5.20 -20.49
CA PHE A 280 -14.00 -4.68 -20.43
C PHE A 280 -12.92 -5.75 -20.68
N ARG A 281 -13.27 -7.02 -20.64
CA ARG A 281 -12.34 -8.15 -20.83
C ARG A 281 -11.94 -8.43 -22.29
N GLY A 282 -12.48 -7.67 -23.25
CA GLY A 282 -12.32 -7.91 -24.70
C GLY A 282 -11.49 -6.88 -25.48
N GLU A 283 -11.15 -5.72 -24.91
CA GLU A 283 -10.42 -4.70 -25.66
C GLU A 283 -9.08 -4.37 -24.98
N GLY A 284 -8.01 -4.88 -25.58
CA GLY A 284 -6.64 -4.52 -25.22
C GLY A 284 -6.45 -3.02 -25.30
N PHE A 285 -5.82 -2.45 -24.30
CA PHE A 285 -5.46 -1.05 -24.20
C PHE A 285 -4.47 -0.69 -25.34
N SER A 286 -5.00 -0.23 -26.50
CA SER A 286 -4.23 0.47 -27.50
C SER A 286 -4.37 1.95 -27.21
N GLY A 287 -3.27 2.62 -26.83
CA GLY A 287 -3.21 4.05 -26.64
C GLY A 287 -3.70 4.79 -27.88
N GLY A 288 -4.81 5.52 -27.75
CA GLY A 288 -5.41 6.37 -28.77
C GLY A 288 -5.58 7.78 -28.24
N GLY A 289 -4.87 8.71 -28.89
CA GLY A 289 -4.77 10.12 -28.51
C GLY A 289 -6.11 10.84 -28.46
N VAL A 290 -6.13 11.84 -27.59
CA VAL A 290 -7.19 12.83 -27.42
C VAL A 290 -7.30 13.67 -28.70
N HIS A 291 -8.39 13.56 -29.45
CA HIS A 291 -8.82 14.58 -30.39
C HIS A 291 -9.98 15.38 -29.76
N ALA A 292 -9.65 16.58 -29.35
CA ALA A 292 -10.62 17.62 -29.08
C ALA A 292 -11.21 18.10 -30.43
N THR A 293 -12.48 17.88 -30.67
CA THR A 293 -13.24 18.61 -31.71
C THR A 293 -14.28 19.46 -31.02
N GLY A 294 -14.00 20.76 -31.02
CA GLY A 294 -15.00 21.79 -30.80
C GLY A 294 -15.92 21.90 -32.01
N GLY A 295 -17.19 22.21 -31.76
CA GLY A 295 -18.20 22.60 -32.74
C GLY A 295 -19.40 23.05 -31.93
N GLY A 296 -19.68 24.18 -31.84
CA GLY A 296 -20.13 25.37 -32.43
C GLY A 296 -21.58 25.31 -32.82
N SER A 297 -22.43 25.93 -31.94
CA SER A 297 -23.46 26.92 -32.18
C SER A 297 -24.43 26.77 -33.38
N HIS A 298 -25.64 27.05 -33.08
CA HIS A 298 -26.73 27.93 -33.65
C HIS A 298 -28.04 27.22 -33.44
N GLY A 299 -29.08 27.76 -32.75
CA GLY A 299 -29.71 29.05 -32.97
C GLY A 299 -31.11 28.84 -33.55
N ARG A 300 -32.11 28.93 -32.74
CA ARG A 300 -33.39 29.66 -32.93
C ARG A 300 -34.27 29.48 -31.70
#